data_b124a786f6ee467a118d5f2b3a2b16a2
#
_entry.id   b124a786f6ee467a118d5f2b3a2b16a2
#
_cell.length_a   1.000
_cell.length_b   1.000
_cell.length_c   1.000
_cell.angle_alpha   90.00
_cell.angle_beta   90.00
_cell.angle_gamma   90.00
#
_symmetry.space_group_name_H-M   'P 1'
#
loop_
_entity.id
_entity.type
_entity.pdbx_description
1 polymer ?
#
loop_
_entity_poly.entity_id
_entity_poly.type
_entity_poly.pdbx_seq_one_letter_code
_entity_poly.pdbx_strand_id
1 'polypeptide(L)'
;MGYLKTMVDVTTTEMNAIRCLIDEAGIEYESIVSEIANCEGKVIFMGVGKSAHIGKKLAATFASTGTPSFFVHATEAVHGDLGMIESKDITILISNSGNSMEVVNCIKYIKAIGSK
;
A
#
# COMPACT_ATOMS: atom_id res chain seq x y z
N MET A 1 -23.82 13.23 -27.04
CA MET A 1 -22.72 12.93 -26.09
C MET A 1 -22.08 11.61 -26.54
N GLY A 2 -20.82 11.62 -26.93
CA GLY A 2 -20.18 10.39 -27.42
C GLY A 2 -19.47 9.65 -26.28
N TYR A 3 -19.90 8.45 -25.95
CA TYR A 3 -19.24 7.60 -24.95
C TYR A 3 -17.74 7.41 -25.25
N LEU A 4 -17.38 7.29 -26.54
CA LEU A 4 -15.98 7.19 -26.96
C LEU A 4 -15.17 8.41 -26.52
N LYS A 5 -15.72 9.62 -26.65
CA LYS A 5 -15.05 10.84 -26.18
C LYS A 5 -14.79 10.77 -24.66
N THR A 6 -15.79 10.37 -23.88
CA THR A 6 -15.63 10.22 -22.43
C THR A 6 -14.56 9.19 -22.08
N MET A 7 -14.53 8.05 -22.78
CA MET A 7 -13.50 7.03 -22.58
C MET A 7 -12.10 7.58 -22.86
N VAL A 8 -11.94 8.30 -23.97
CA VAL A 8 -10.64 8.93 -24.33
C VAL A 8 -10.24 9.97 -23.29
N ASP A 9 -11.16 10.82 -22.84
CA ASP A 9 -10.89 11.88 -21.86
C ASP A 9 -10.46 11.26 -20.52
N VAL A 10 -11.14 10.21 -20.03
CA VAL A 10 -10.78 9.50 -18.80
C VAL A 10 -9.40 8.84 -18.93
N THR A 11 -9.17 8.09 -20.00
CA THR A 11 -7.87 7.42 -20.22
C THR A 11 -6.73 8.44 -20.31
N THR A 12 -6.97 9.57 -20.97
CA THR A 12 -5.98 10.65 -21.07
C THR A 12 -5.67 11.24 -19.69
N THR A 13 -6.68 11.43 -18.85
CA THR A 13 -6.52 11.91 -17.48
C THR A 13 -5.66 10.94 -16.66
N GLU A 14 -5.94 9.64 -16.75
CA GLU A 14 -5.16 8.60 -16.07
C GLU A 14 -3.70 8.55 -16.56
N MET A 15 -3.49 8.62 -17.88
CA MET A 15 -2.14 8.67 -18.45
C MET A 15 -1.34 9.87 -17.93
N ASN A 16 -1.96 11.05 -17.89
CA ASN A 16 -1.31 12.26 -17.39
C ASN A 16 -0.97 12.14 -15.90
N ALA A 17 -1.84 11.54 -15.08
CA ALA A 17 -1.58 11.30 -13.68
C ALA A 17 -0.38 10.36 -13.47
N ILE A 18 -0.28 9.29 -14.26
CA ILE A 18 0.88 8.38 -14.23
C ILE A 18 2.16 9.11 -14.65
N ARG A 19 2.07 9.96 -15.66
CA ARG A 19 3.21 10.77 -16.13
C ARG A 19 3.71 11.72 -15.04
N CYS A 20 2.80 12.42 -14.37
CA CYS A 20 3.16 13.28 -13.22
C CYS A 20 3.89 12.49 -12.14
N LEU A 21 3.48 11.26 -11.86
CA LEU A 21 4.17 10.41 -10.89
C LEU A 21 5.63 10.17 -11.26
N ILE A 22 5.93 9.95 -12.55
CA ILE A 22 7.30 9.79 -13.03
C ILE A 22 8.09 11.09 -12.87
N ASP A 23 7.48 12.22 -13.22
CA ASP A 23 8.13 13.54 -13.15
C ASP A 23 8.40 13.97 -11.69
N GLU A 24 7.58 13.52 -10.75
CA GLU A 24 7.68 13.80 -9.31
C GLU A 24 8.48 12.74 -8.53
N ALA A 25 8.88 11.63 -9.18
CA ALA A 25 9.60 10.56 -8.53
C ALA A 25 10.98 11.06 -8.02
N GLY A 26 11.18 10.98 -6.72
CA GLY A 26 12.39 11.42 -6.04
C GLY A 26 13.19 10.27 -5.44
N ILE A 27 14.27 10.62 -4.76
CA ILE A 27 15.18 9.67 -4.12
C ILE A 27 14.51 8.83 -3.02
N GLU A 28 13.41 9.32 -2.46
CA GLU A 28 12.61 8.59 -1.48
C GLU A 28 12.01 7.30 -2.05
N TYR A 29 11.64 7.28 -3.34
CA TYR A 29 11.16 6.06 -3.99
C TYR A 29 12.26 5.01 -4.10
N GLU A 30 13.47 5.42 -4.42
CA GLU A 30 14.63 4.51 -4.46
C GLU A 30 14.90 3.93 -3.06
N SER A 31 14.83 4.77 -2.02
CA SER A 31 14.98 4.34 -0.64
C SER A 31 13.92 3.31 -0.23
N ILE A 32 12.64 3.58 -0.55
CA ILE A 32 11.52 2.66 -0.25
C ILE A 32 11.72 1.33 -0.96
N VAL A 33 12.06 1.35 -2.23
CA VAL A 33 12.29 0.12 -3.01
C VAL A 33 13.47 -0.67 -2.44
N SER A 34 14.55 0.01 -2.06
CA SER A 34 15.71 -0.61 -1.41
C SER A 34 15.34 -1.26 -0.07
N GLU A 35 14.55 -0.61 0.76
CA GLU A 35 14.06 -1.17 2.03
C GLU A 35 13.23 -2.44 1.78
N ILE A 36 12.32 -2.40 0.81
CA ILE A 36 11.50 -3.57 0.45
C ILE A 36 12.36 -4.70 -0.09
N ALA A 37 13.31 -4.42 -0.96
CA ALA A 37 14.20 -5.43 -1.55
C ALA A 37 15.11 -6.12 -0.52
N ASN A 38 15.45 -5.42 0.55
CA ASN A 38 16.30 -5.94 1.64
C ASN A 38 15.47 -6.38 2.87
N CYS A 39 14.16 -6.49 2.75
CA CYS A 39 13.30 -6.90 3.84
C CYS A 39 13.57 -8.36 4.24
N GLU A 40 13.95 -8.59 5.49
CA GLU A 40 14.19 -9.93 6.04
C GLU A 40 12.89 -10.64 6.47
N GLY A 41 11.80 -9.89 6.59
CA GLY A 41 10.48 -10.39 6.96
C GLY A 41 9.53 -10.45 5.77
N LYS A 42 8.31 -10.02 6.02
CA LYS A 42 7.21 -9.97 5.06
C LYS A 42 6.88 -8.52 4.72
N VAL A 43 6.37 -8.29 3.53
CA VAL A 43 5.77 -7.01 3.16
C VAL A 43 4.26 -7.11 3.38
N ILE A 44 3.74 -6.33 4.31
CA ILE A 44 2.34 -6.37 4.73
C ILE A 44 1.62 -5.15 4.18
N PHE A 45 0.52 -5.38 3.48
CA PHE A 45 -0.33 -4.29 2.98
C PHE A 45 -1.54 -4.14 3.89
N MET A 46 -1.90 -2.89 4.19
CA MET A 46 -3.02 -2.57 5.06
C MET A 46 -3.83 -1.41 4.50
N GLY A 47 -5.15 -1.49 4.61
CA GLY A 47 -6.07 -0.46 4.16
C GLY A 47 -7.51 -0.79 4.53
N VAL A 48 -8.43 0.10 4.17
CA VAL A 48 -9.88 -0.06 4.31
C VAL A 48 -10.59 0.26 3.01
N GLY A 49 -11.81 -0.24 2.83
CA GLY A 49 -12.64 0.05 1.68
C GLY A 49 -11.97 -0.32 0.34
N LYS A 50 -11.99 0.58 -0.61
CA LYS A 50 -11.38 0.37 -1.94
C LYS A 50 -9.86 0.25 -1.85
N SER A 51 -9.21 0.96 -0.94
CA SER A 51 -7.78 0.81 -0.67
C SER A 51 -7.42 -0.59 -0.17
N ALA A 52 -8.34 -1.26 0.55
CA ALA A 52 -8.16 -2.65 0.96
C ALA A 52 -8.09 -3.59 -0.25
N HIS A 53 -8.93 -3.39 -1.27
CA HIS A 53 -8.88 -4.19 -2.50
C HIS A 53 -7.55 -4.01 -3.24
N ILE A 54 -7.03 -2.79 -3.30
CA ILE A 54 -5.70 -2.52 -3.87
C ILE A 54 -4.62 -3.22 -3.05
N GLY A 55 -4.68 -3.13 -1.72
CA GLY A 55 -3.73 -3.80 -0.83
C GLY A 55 -3.71 -5.32 -1.00
N LYS A 56 -4.88 -5.95 -1.12
CA LYS A 56 -5.00 -7.38 -1.40
C LYS A 56 -4.37 -7.77 -2.74
N LYS A 57 -4.62 -6.97 -3.78
CA LYS A 57 -4.04 -7.18 -5.11
C LYS A 57 -2.51 -7.07 -5.06
N LEU A 58 -1.98 -6.07 -4.38
CA LEU A 58 -0.55 -5.88 -4.23
C LEU A 58 0.10 -7.02 -3.45
N ALA A 59 -0.49 -7.43 -2.32
CA ALA A 59 -0.01 -8.56 -1.53
C ALA A 59 0.07 -9.85 -2.37
N ALA A 60 -0.95 -10.13 -3.15
CA ALA A 60 -0.98 -11.29 -4.05
C ALA A 60 0.10 -11.19 -5.13
N THR A 61 0.32 -10.01 -5.71
CA THR A 61 1.36 -9.79 -6.72
C THR A 61 2.75 -9.98 -6.13
N PHE A 62 3.04 -9.39 -4.97
CA PHE A 62 4.32 -9.55 -4.28
C PHE A 62 4.60 -11.03 -3.96
N ALA A 63 3.63 -11.72 -3.38
CA ALA A 63 3.76 -13.14 -3.06
C ALA A 63 4.04 -13.99 -4.31
N SER A 64 3.34 -13.73 -5.42
CA SER A 64 3.51 -14.47 -6.66
C SER A 64 4.84 -14.21 -7.36
N THR A 65 5.50 -13.10 -7.04
CA THR A 65 6.80 -12.71 -7.61
C THR A 65 7.97 -12.96 -6.66
N GLY A 66 7.76 -13.67 -5.56
CA GLY A 66 8.80 -14.15 -4.67
C GLY A 66 9.05 -13.33 -3.42
N THR A 67 8.27 -12.27 -3.16
CA THR A 67 8.34 -11.49 -1.92
C THR A 67 7.23 -11.97 -0.98
N PRO A 68 7.54 -12.58 0.18
CA PRO A 68 6.54 -12.99 1.15
C PRO A 68 5.68 -11.80 1.56
N SER A 69 4.39 -11.91 1.35
CA SER A 69 3.47 -10.79 1.54
C SER A 69 2.06 -11.28 1.85
N PHE A 70 1.33 -10.48 2.63
CA PHE A 70 -0.09 -10.69 2.88
C PHE A 70 -0.79 -9.35 3.17
N PHE A 71 -2.10 -9.39 3.22
CA PHE A 71 -2.94 -8.21 3.50
C PHE A 71 -3.57 -8.34 4.89
N VAL A 72 -3.58 -7.23 5.64
CA VAL A 72 -4.29 -7.07 6.90
C VAL A 72 -5.29 -5.93 6.75
N HIS A 73 -6.57 -6.20 7.04
CA HIS A 73 -7.58 -5.14 7.04
C HIS A 73 -7.40 -4.26 8.27
N ALA A 74 -7.32 -2.93 8.08
CA ALA A 74 -7.00 -2.02 9.19
C ALA A 74 -8.05 -2.07 10.33
N THR A 75 -9.30 -2.35 10.02
CA THR A 75 -10.36 -2.51 11.04
C THR A 75 -10.12 -3.77 11.89
N GLU A 76 -9.69 -4.87 11.29
CA GLU A 76 -9.40 -6.12 11.99
C GLU A 76 -8.07 -6.08 12.75
N ALA A 77 -7.14 -5.25 12.28
CA ALA A 77 -5.81 -5.10 12.89
C ALA A 77 -5.89 -4.84 14.39
N VAL A 78 -6.70 -3.87 14.80
CA VAL A 78 -6.88 -3.49 16.22
C VAL A 78 -7.66 -4.52 17.04
N HIS A 79 -8.30 -5.49 16.37
CA HIS A 79 -9.03 -6.58 17.00
C HIS A 79 -8.23 -7.89 17.09
N GLY A 80 -6.93 -7.85 16.84
CA GLY A 80 -6.03 -8.97 17.05
C GLY A 80 -5.05 -9.24 15.90
N ASP A 81 -5.36 -8.85 14.66
CA ASP A 81 -4.54 -9.18 13.47
C ASP A 81 -3.17 -8.47 13.46
N LEU A 82 -2.97 -7.44 14.31
CA LEU A 82 -1.64 -6.87 14.55
C LEU A 82 -0.63 -7.91 15.07
N GLY A 83 -1.10 -8.98 15.72
CA GLY A 83 -0.27 -10.10 16.13
C GLY A 83 0.38 -10.88 14.99
N MET A 84 -0.06 -10.65 13.72
CA MET A 84 0.54 -11.25 12.54
C MET A 84 1.80 -10.49 12.06
N ILE A 85 2.07 -9.30 12.62
CA ILE A 85 3.16 -8.41 12.24
C ILE A 85 4.35 -8.62 13.16
N GLU A 86 5.53 -8.73 12.60
CA GLU A 86 6.81 -8.88 13.32
C GLU A 86 7.71 -7.66 13.11
N SER A 87 8.69 -7.49 13.99
CA SER A 87 9.62 -6.33 13.91
C SER A 87 10.49 -6.28 12.66
N LYS A 88 10.68 -7.43 11.99
CA LYS A 88 11.45 -7.53 10.74
C LYS A 88 10.60 -7.29 9.49
N ASP A 89 9.29 -7.10 9.66
CA ASP A 89 8.36 -6.86 8.55
C ASP A 89 8.36 -5.38 8.14
N ILE A 90 7.90 -5.14 6.92
CA ILE A 90 7.58 -3.81 6.40
C ILE A 90 6.06 -3.72 6.24
N THR A 91 5.46 -2.67 6.77
CA THR A 91 4.02 -2.44 6.66
C THR A 91 3.71 -1.25 5.78
N ILE A 92 3.01 -1.49 4.68
CA ILE A 92 2.59 -0.47 3.71
C ILE A 92 1.12 -0.14 3.95
N LEU A 93 0.88 1.08 4.42
CA LEU A 93 -0.45 1.60 4.71
C LEU A 93 -0.99 2.36 3.49
N ILE A 94 -2.16 1.96 3.00
CA ILE A 94 -2.78 2.55 1.82
C ILE A 94 -3.99 3.38 2.25
N SER A 95 -3.94 4.69 1.97
CA SER A 95 -5.03 5.62 2.23
C SER A 95 -5.03 6.73 1.20
N ASN A 96 -6.15 6.92 0.48
CA ASN A 96 -6.28 8.00 -0.48
C ASN A 96 -6.25 9.39 0.17
N SER A 97 -6.94 9.54 1.30
CA SER A 97 -6.97 10.80 2.05
C SER A 97 -5.75 11.01 2.96
N GLY A 98 -5.05 9.94 3.31
CA GLY A 98 -4.02 9.93 4.35
C GLY A 98 -4.57 10.09 5.78
N ASN A 99 -5.88 10.19 5.94
CA ASN A 99 -6.56 10.47 7.21
C ASN A 99 -7.62 9.43 7.59
N SER A 100 -7.63 8.26 6.94
CA SER A 100 -8.52 7.15 7.33
C SER A 100 -8.20 6.73 8.76
N MET A 101 -9.10 6.99 9.69
CA MET A 101 -8.86 6.81 11.13
C MET A 101 -8.48 5.37 11.49
N GLU A 102 -9.08 4.39 10.84
CA GLU A 102 -8.76 2.98 11.02
C GLU A 102 -7.30 2.68 10.68
N VAL A 103 -6.78 3.28 9.62
CA VAL A 103 -5.39 3.14 9.18
C VAL A 103 -4.46 3.94 10.10
N VAL A 104 -4.78 5.20 10.37
CA VAL A 104 -3.98 6.09 11.22
C VAL A 104 -3.82 5.50 12.64
N ASN A 105 -4.88 4.94 13.19
CA ASN A 105 -4.86 4.33 14.52
C ASN A 105 -3.92 3.13 14.63
N CYS A 106 -3.64 2.44 13.51
CA CYS A 106 -2.71 1.31 13.51
C CYS A 106 -1.24 1.74 13.60
N ILE A 107 -0.90 2.96 13.18
CA ILE A 107 0.50 3.42 13.04
C ILE A 107 1.27 3.29 14.36
N LYS A 108 0.68 3.73 15.47
CA LYS A 108 1.35 3.68 16.78
C LYS A 108 1.69 2.25 17.23
N TYR A 109 0.81 1.30 16.91
CA TYR A 109 1.02 -0.11 17.26
C TYR A 109 2.06 -0.76 16.36
N ILE A 110 2.01 -0.47 15.05
CA ILE A 110 3.00 -0.97 14.08
C ILE A 110 4.40 -0.47 14.44
N LYS A 111 4.54 0.80 14.82
CA LYS A 111 5.80 1.36 15.31
C LYS A 111 6.25 0.73 16.62
N ALA A 112 5.33 0.44 17.54
CA ALA A 112 5.64 -0.22 18.81
C ALA A 112 6.12 -1.67 18.61
N ILE A 113 5.60 -2.37 17.61
CA ILE A 113 6.08 -3.71 17.20
C ILE A 113 7.50 -3.63 16.64
N GLY A 114 7.88 -2.52 16.04
CA GLY A 114 9.16 -2.30 15.39
C GLY A 114 9.16 -2.56 13.89
N SER A 115 7.97 -2.81 13.28
CA SER A 115 7.84 -2.88 11.83
C SER A 115 8.09 -1.49 11.20
N LYS A 116 8.77 -1.47 10.06
CA LYS A 116 8.99 -0.26 9.29
C LYS A 116 7.76 0.13 8.50
#